data_1c868389d04620b73202e06ee8458fb5
#
_entry.id   1c868389d04620b73202e06ee8458fb5
#
_cell.length_a   1.000
_cell.length_b   1.000
_cell.length_c   1.000
_cell.angle_alpha   90.00
_cell.angle_beta   90.00
_cell.angle_gamma   90.00
#
_symmetry.space_group_name_H-M   'P 1'
#
loop_
_entity.id
_entity.type
_entity.pdbx_description
1 polymer ?
#
loop_
_entity_poly.entity_id
_entity_poly.type
_entity_poly.pdbx_seq_one_letter_code
_entity_poly.pdbx_strand_id
1 'polypeptide(L)'
;GQQIINPGSIGMPYFDWVGLKNHRAQYALLEVENGELVNIQFRKVVYDYEAELELAKTKDLPFIEMYEELRRKDNYRGHNIELLTGLIEQYDYLKEANDFLQSIKTH
;
A
#
# COMPACT_ATOMS: atom_id res chain seq x y z
N GLY A 1 -4.15 29.46 -9.82
CA GLY A 1 -4.05 28.11 -10.39
C GLY A 1 -4.51 27.03 -9.44
N GLN A 2 -4.61 25.82 -9.95
CA GLN A 2 -4.94 24.65 -9.14
C GLN A 2 -3.67 24.05 -8.54
N GLN A 3 -3.78 23.54 -7.31
CA GLN A 3 -2.71 22.82 -6.64
C GLN A 3 -3.07 21.34 -6.52
N ILE A 4 -2.09 20.48 -6.75
CA ILE A 4 -2.21 19.03 -6.53
C ILE A 4 -1.33 18.67 -5.35
N ILE A 5 -1.93 18.02 -4.34
CA ILE A 5 -1.23 17.62 -3.13
C ILE A 5 -1.24 16.10 -3.03
N ASN A 6 -0.04 15.50 -2.97
CA ASN A 6 0.11 14.08 -2.69
C ASN A 6 0.73 13.92 -1.30
N PRO A 7 -0.04 13.49 -0.29
CA PRO A 7 0.47 13.35 1.07
C PRO A 7 1.37 12.14 1.29
N GLY A 8 1.54 11.29 0.29
CA GLY A 8 2.24 10.03 0.41
C GLY A 8 1.32 8.87 0.78
N SER A 9 1.87 7.85 1.42
CA SER A 9 1.14 6.64 1.78
C SER A 9 1.19 6.39 3.29
N ILE A 10 0.06 5.96 3.84
CA ILE A 10 0.00 5.51 5.24
C ILE A 10 0.63 4.13 5.37
N GLY A 11 0.20 3.17 4.56
CA GLY A 11 0.57 1.76 4.74
C GLY A 11 1.66 1.24 3.81
N MET A 12 1.89 1.89 2.67
CA MET A 12 2.86 1.44 1.66
C MET A 12 3.70 2.60 1.12
N PRO A 13 4.41 3.34 2.00
CA PRO A 13 5.33 4.38 1.52
C PRO A 13 6.49 3.72 0.77
N TYR A 14 6.73 4.18 -0.46
CA TYR A 14 7.81 3.70 -1.30
C TYR A 14 8.60 4.87 -1.88
N PHE A 15 9.92 4.79 -1.81
CA PHE A 15 10.81 5.78 -2.40
C PHE A 15 12.07 5.10 -2.95
N ASP A 16 12.45 5.46 -4.16
CA ASP A 16 13.71 5.02 -4.75
C ASP A 16 14.94 5.67 -4.08
N TRP A 17 14.75 6.82 -3.50
CA TRP A 17 15.84 7.57 -2.87
C TRP A 17 16.13 7.03 -1.46
N VAL A 18 17.35 6.60 -1.27
CA VAL A 18 17.81 6.01 0.01
C VAL A 18 17.50 6.90 1.21
N GLY A 19 17.68 8.20 1.10
CA GLY A 19 17.41 9.15 2.18
C GLY A 19 15.95 9.29 2.57
N LEU A 20 15.02 8.81 1.74
CA LEU A 20 13.59 8.85 2.00
C LEU A 20 13.01 7.50 2.39
N LYS A 21 13.79 6.43 2.30
CA LYS A 21 13.37 5.08 2.71
C LYS A 21 13.23 5.03 4.22
N ASN A 22 12.00 4.91 4.67
CA ASN A 22 11.67 4.70 6.08
C ASN A 22 10.30 4.06 6.19
N HIS A 23 10.05 3.41 7.33
CA HIS A 23 8.78 2.70 7.58
C HIS A 23 7.76 3.58 8.30
N ARG A 24 7.74 4.88 7.99
CA ARG A 24 6.82 5.84 8.60
C ARG A 24 5.60 6.06 7.73
N ALA A 25 4.44 6.07 8.35
CA ALA A 25 3.22 6.48 7.68
C ALA A 25 3.27 7.97 7.33
N GLN A 26 2.81 8.31 6.14
CA GLN A 26 2.86 9.66 5.59
C GLN A 26 1.47 10.25 5.52
N TYR A 27 1.34 11.52 5.93
CA TYR A 27 0.09 12.26 5.84
C TYR A 27 0.36 13.75 5.72
N ALA A 28 -0.69 14.53 5.45
CA ALA A 28 -0.61 15.98 5.39
C ALA A 28 -1.68 16.61 6.28
N LEU A 29 -1.33 17.71 6.92
CA LEU A 29 -2.28 18.59 7.59
C LEU A 29 -2.52 19.80 6.72
N LEU A 30 -3.78 20.08 6.43
CA LEU A 30 -4.21 21.23 5.66
C LEU A 30 -4.93 22.21 6.58
N GLU A 31 -4.51 23.46 6.55
CA GLU A 31 -5.18 24.54 7.24
C GLU A 31 -5.95 25.40 6.24
N VAL A 32 -7.23 25.55 6.47
CA VAL A 32 -8.12 26.28 5.57
C VAL A 32 -8.82 27.40 6.33
N GLU A 33 -8.73 28.62 5.81
CA GLU A 33 -9.43 29.81 6.33
C GLU A 33 -10.31 30.42 5.25
N ASN A 34 -11.59 30.65 5.56
CA ASN A 34 -12.55 31.26 4.65
C ASN A 34 -12.61 30.56 3.26
N GLY A 35 -12.46 29.23 3.24
CA GLY A 35 -12.46 28.44 2.01
C GLY A 35 -11.13 28.43 1.25
N GLU A 36 -10.10 29.08 1.77
CA GLU A 36 -8.78 29.13 1.16
C GLU A 36 -7.75 28.32 1.96
N LEU A 37 -6.91 27.57 1.25
CA LEU A 37 -5.80 26.84 1.85
C LEU A 37 -4.69 27.81 2.21
N VAL A 38 -4.38 27.93 3.53
CA VAL A 38 -3.38 28.85 4.04
C VAL A 38 -2.10 28.17 4.48
N ASN A 39 -2.13 26.88 4.77
CA ASN A 39 -0.94 26.13 5.17
C ASN A 39 -1.05 24.65 4.84
N ILE A 40 0.09 24.03 4.51
CA ILE A 40 0.23 22.60 4.25
C ILE A 40 1.45 22.11 5.02
N GLN A 41 1.28 21.06 5.83
CA GLN A 41 2.37 20.40 6.54
C GLN A 41 2.40 18.92 6.15
N PHE A 42 3.50 18.47 5.55
CA PHE A 42 3.74 17.05 5.30
C PHE A 42 4.36 16.42 6.53
N ARG A 43 3.75 15.38 7.04
CA ARG A 43 4.16 14.71 8.26
C ARG A 43 4.38 13.22 8.07
N LYS A 44 5.22 12.66 8.93
CA LYS A 44 5.52 11.23 8.98
C LYS A 44 5.39 10.77 10.42
N VAL A 45 4.77 9.63 10.63
CA VAL A 45 4.62 9.03 11.96
C VAL A 45 5.16 7.62 11.98
N VAL A 46 5.89 7.30 13.04
CA VAL A 46 6.36 5.92 13.32
C VAL A 46 5.16 5.11 13.78
N TYR A 47 5.04 3.90 13.25
CA TYR A 47 4.04 2.92 13.69
C TYR A 47 4.65 1.53 13.69
N ASP A 48 3.99 0.58 14.33
CA ASP A 48 4.43 -0.80 14.38
C ASP A 48 4.06 -1.54 13.08
N TYR A 49 4.91 -1.40 12.05
CA TYR A 49 4.67 -2.06 10.76
C TYR A 49 4.87 -3.58 10.84
N GLU A 50 5.63 -4.09 11.83
CA GLU A 50 5.77 -5.52 12.06
C GLU A 50 4.44 -6.14 12.51
N ALA A 51 3.75 -5.48 13.45
CA ALA A 51 2.43 -5.92 13.89
C ALA A 51 1.42 -5.92 12.73
N GLU A 52 1.47 -4.89 11.87
CA GLU A 52 0.63 -4.82 10.67
C GLU A 52 0.95 -5.95 9.69
N LEU A 53 2.21 -6.27 9.48
CA LEU A 53 2.64 -7.35 8.61
C LEU A 53 2.16 -8.71 9.14
N GLU A 54 2.29 -8.97 10.44
CA GLU A 54 1.78 -10.19 11.06
C GLU A 54 0.25 -10.29 10.94
N LEU A 55 -0.46 -9.18 11.12
CA LEU A 55 -1.90 -9.14 10.90
C LEU A 55 -2.26 -9.47 9.44
N ALA A 56 -1.52 -8.91 8.48
CA ALA A 56 -1.72 -9.19 7.06
C ALA A 56 -1.55 -10.70 6.75
N LYS A 57 -0.56 -11.35 7.36
CA LYS A 57 -0.36 -12.80 7.25
C LYS A 57 -1.55 -13.60 7.81
N THR A 58 -2.06 -13.22 8.97
CA THR A 58 -3.21 -13.88 9.58
C THR A 58 -4.51 -13.69 8.80
N LYS A 59 -4.58 -12.64 7.97
CA LYS A 59 -5.72 -12.33 7.11
C LYS A 59 -5.57 -12.89 5.69
N ASP A 60 -4.53 -13.67 5.44
CA ASP A 60 -4.22 -14.24 4.12
C ASP A 60 -4.21 -13.18 3.01
N LEU A 61 -3.54 -12.04 3.27
CA LEU A 61 -3.42 -10.97 2.28
C LEU A 61 -2.81 -11.52 0.98
N PRO A 62 -3.48 -11.36 -0.18
CA PRO A 62 -2.90 -11.79 -1.46
C PRO A 62 -1.54 -11.11 -1.71
N PHE A 63 -0.63 -11.84 -2.34
CA PHE A 63 0.74 -11.39 -2.62
C PHE A 63 1.52 -10.99 -1.36
N ILE A 64 1.32 -11.72 -0.26
CA ILE A 64 1.92 -11.40 1.05
C ILE A 64 3.45 -11.33 0.97
N GLU A 65 4.09 -12.18 0.17
CA GLU A 65 5.55 -12.20 0.00
C GLU A 65 6.07 -10.88 -0.58
N MET A 66 5.35 -10.33 -1.55
CA MET A 66 5.69 -9.04 -2.16
C MET A 66 5.48 -7.88 -1.19
N TYR A 67 4.41 -7.94 -0.40
CA TYR A 67 4.12 -6.96 0.64
C TYR A 67 5.20 -6.99 1.73
N GLU A 68 5.57 -8.16 2.21
CA GLU A 68 6.64 -8.34 3.21
C GLU A 68 7.98 -7.81 2.68
N GLU A 69 8.34 -8.13 1.45
CA GLU A 69 9.57 -7.65 0.84
C GLU A 69 9.59 -6.11 0.71
N LEU A 70 8.48 -5.53 0.30
CA LEU A 70 8.34 -4.08 0.26
C LEU A 70 8.52 -3.45 1.64
N ARG A 71 7.87 -4.01 2.67
CA ARG A 71 7.91 -3.46 4.02
C ARG A 71 9.26 -3.61 4.70
N ARG A 72 9.93 -4.78 4.52
CA ARG A 72 11.20 -5.07 5.19
C ARG A 72 12.43 -4.57 4.43
N LYS A 73 12.39 -4.60 3.10
CA LYS A 73 13.55 -4.35 2.24
C LYS A 73 13.40 -3.13 1.34
N ASP A 74 12.26 -2.46 1.39
CA ASP A 74 11.92 -1.36 0.47
C ASP A 74 12.07 -1.76 -1.02
N ASN A 75 11.81 -3.03 -1.33
CA ASN A 75 11.91 -3.56 -2.68
C ASN A 75 10.50 -3.78 -3.26
N TYR A 76 10.15 -2.96 -4.25
CA TYR A 76 8.86 -3.04 -4.93
C TYR A 76 9.00 -3.80 -6.25
N ARG A 77 8.34 -4.95 -6.34
CA ARG A 77 8.34 -5.81 -7.53
C ARG A 77 6.98 -5.91 -8.23
N GLY A 78 6.10 -4.95 -8.00
CA GLY A 78 4.76 -4.93 -8.59
C GLY A 78 4.71 -4.84 -10.12
N HIS A 79 5.85 -4.58 -10.77
CA HIS A 79 5.97 -4.56 -12.24
C HIS A 79 6.51 -5.87 -12.81
N ASN A 80 6.93 -6.82 -11.96
CA ASN A 80 7.48 -8.09 -12.40
C ASN A 80 6.36 -9.06 -12.78
N ILE A 81 5.99 -9.10 -14.05
CA ILE A 81 4.88 -9.92 -14.57
C ILE A 81 5.12 -11.40 -14.36
N GLU A 82 6.35 -11.86 -14.52
CA GLU A 82 6.71 -13.28 -14.33
C GLU A 82 6.49 -13.70 -12.87
N LEU A 83 6.96 -12.90 -11.92
CA LEU A 83 6.72 -13.15 -10.49
C LEU A 83 5.23 -13.14 -10.16
N LEU A 84 4.49 -12.14 -10.64
CA LEU A 84 3.05 -12.01 -10.40
C LEU A 84 2.30 -13.23 -10.96
N THR A 85 2.61 -13.65 -12.18
CA THR A 85 1.98 -14.82 -12.81
C THR A 85 2.25 -16.08 -11.99
N GLY A 86 3.50 -16.28 -11.55
CA GLY A 86 3.87 -17.41 -10.70
C GLY A 86 3.11 -17.48 -9.39
N LEU A 87 2.95 -16.33 -8.72
CA LEU A 87 2.18 -16.25 -7.47
C LEU A 87 0.68 -16.46 -7.68
N ILE A 88 0.12 -15.92 -8.76
CA ILE A 88 -1.29 -16.14 -9.14
C ILE A 88 -1.56 -17.63 -9.34
N GLU A 89 -0.68 -18.34 -10.01
CA GLU A 89 -0.79 -19.80 -10.24
C GLU A 89 -0.59 -20.58 -8.94
N GLN A 90 0.44 -20.25 -8.15
CA GLN A 90 0.77 -20.94 -6.90
C GLN A 90 -0.40 -20.91 -5.90
N TYR A 91 -1.07 -19.77 -5.77
CA TYR A 91 -2.15 -19.57 -4.80
C TYR A 91 -3.55 -19.67 -5.42
N ASP A 92 -3.64 -19.93 -6.72
CA ASP A 92 -4.91 -20.05 -7.45
C ASP A 92 -5.85 -18.84 -7.29
N TYR A 93 -5.27 -17.63 -7.27
CA TYR A 93 -6.03 -16.39 -7.07
C TYR A 93 -7.10 -16.15 -8.13
N LEU A 94 -6.87 -16.58 -9.37
CA LEU A 94 -7.84 -16.42 -10.46
C LEU A 94 -9.11 -17.24 -10.18
N LYS A 95 -8.96 -18.47 -9.68
CA LYS A 95 -10.10 -19.29 -9.29
C LYS A 95 -10.88 -18.65 -8.15
N GLU A 96 -10.18 -18.18 -7.11
CA GLU A 96 -10.81 -17.50 -5.96
C GLU A 96 -11.62 -16.28 -6.41
N ALA A 97 -11.05 -15.44 -7.28
CA ALA A 97 -11.74 -14.28 -7.83
C ALA A 97 -12.99 -14.68 -8.65
N ASN A 98 -12.87 -15.71 -9.48
CA ASN A 98 -13.98 -16.20 -10.29
C ASN A 98 -15.09 -16.81 -9.42
N ASP A 99 -14.74 -17.58 -8.40
CA ASP A 99 -15.70 -18.15 -7.46
C ASP A 99 -16.47 -17.03 -6.72
N PHE A 100 -15.78 -15.99 -6.30
CA PHE A 100 -16.41 -14.81 -5.70
C PHE A 100 -17.38 -14.13 -6.66
N LEU A 101 -16.95 -13.88 -7.90
CA LEU A 101 -17.80 -13.25 -8.92
C LEU A 101 -19.05 -14.09 -9.23
N GLN A 102 -18.91 -15.43 -9.25
CA GLN A 102 -20.07 -16.30 -9.42
C GLN A 102 -21.02 -16.23 -8.22
N SER A 103 -20.49 -16.14 -7.00
CA SER A 103 -21.32 -16.06 -5.78
C SER A 103 -22.21 -14.82 -5.77
N ILE A 104 -21.73 -13.67 -6.26
CA ILE A 104 -22.52 -12.44 -6.31
C ILE A 104 -23.54 -12.42 -7.47
N LYS A 105 -23.32 -13.20 -8.54
CA LYS A 105 -24.27 -13.31 -9.66
C LYS A 105 -25.49 -14.15 -9.34
N THR A 106 -25.42 -15.00 -8.33
CA THR A 106 -26.52 -15.90 -7.90
C THR A 106 -27.43 -15.26 -6.86
N HIS A 107 -27.11 -14.08 -6.42
CA HIS A 107 -27.95 -13.25 -5.53
C HIS A 107 -28.68 -12.13 -6.35
#